data_5252225984a602e6d309cf6a04c8786b
#
_entry.id   5252225984a602e6d309cf6a04c8786b
#
_cell.length_a   1.000
_cell.length_b   1.000
_cell.length_c   1.000
_cell.angle_alpha   90.00
_cell.angle_beta   90.00
_cell.angle_gamma   90.00
#
_symmetry.space_group_name_H-M   'P 1'
#
loop_
_entity.id
_entity.type
_entity.pdbx_description
1 polymer ?
#
loop_
_entity_poly.entity_id
_entity_poly.type
_entity_poly.pdbx_seq_one_letter_code
_entity_poly.pdbx_strand_id
1 'polypeptide(L)'
;MKKYLLDTNVLLRFLLDDHAELSQAAAGLFQQAADGKCILILTDLGVAEAVWVLTSYYKLERQTVAESLAKMIVKAGIQCPTQESVLDALTRFKASNCDFFDCYLAAQASASGVAVASFDKDLKKFEDVSLWDAGGVERG
;
A
#
# COMPACT_ATOMS: atom_id res chain seq x y z
N MET A 1 -24.94 6.30 -5.42
CA MET A 1 -23.99 5.36 -6.04
C MET A 1 -23.53 4.36 -4.99
N LYS A 2 -23.51 3.09 -5.37
CA LYS A 2 -23.11 2.03 -4.43
C LYS A 2 -21.60 2.05 -4.19
N LYS A 3 -21.21 1.85 -2.92
CA LYS A 3 -19.81 1.72 -2.52
C LYS A 3 -19.55 0.34 -1.97
N TYR A 4 -18.40 -0.20 -2.28
CA TYR A 4 -17.95 -1.50 -1.76
C TYR A 4 -16.60 -1.33 -1.08
N LEU A 5 -16.47 -1.91 0.10
CA LEU A 5 -15.15 -2.11 0.71
C LEU A 5 -14.47 -3.26 -0.04
N LEU A 6 -13.27 -2.99 -0.54
CA LEU A 6 -12.57 -3.95 -1.39
C LEU A 6 -11.76 -4.93 -0.56
N ASP A 7 -12.11 -6.21 -0.66
CA ASP A 7 -11.31 -7.28 -0.05
C ASP A 7 -10.03 -7.47 -0.86
N THR A 8 -8.94 -7.72 -0.17
CA THR A 8 -7.63 -7.94 -0.80
C THR A 8 -7.67 -9.04 -1.85
N ASN A 9 -8.43 -10.12 -1.62
CA ASN A 9 -8.51 -11.21 -2.60
C ASN A 9 -9.11 -10.76 -3.93
N VAL A 10 -10.09 -9.86 -3.89
CA VAL A 10 -10.66 -9.31 -5.12
C VAL A 10 -9.62 -8.48 -5.86
N LEU A 11 -8.88 -7.65 -5.14
CA LEU A 11 -7.78 -6.87 -5.71
C LEU A 11 -6.72 -7.77 -6.33
N LEU A 12 -6.32 -8.82 -5.62
CA LEU A 12 -5.30 -9.75 -6.10
C LEU A 12 -5.75 -10.51 -7.36
N ARG A 13 -7.00 -10.98 -7.39
CA ARG A 13 -7.51 -11.66 -8.60
C ARG A 13 -7.52 -10.74 -9.80
N PHE A 14 -7.79 -9.46 -9.58
CA PHE A 14 -7.74 -8.48 -10.67
C PHE A 14 -6.29 -8.24 -11.13
N LEU A 15 -5.37 -8.04 -10.21
CA LEU A 15 -3.98 -7.71 -10.54
C LEU A 15 -3.23 -8.89 -11.16
N LEU A 16 -3.46 -10.10 -10.66
CA LEU A 16 -2.71 -11.29 -11.09
C LEU A 16 -3.33 -11.97 -12.30
N ASP A 17 -4.64 -11.86 -12.46
CA ASP A 17 -5.40 -12.49 -13.55
C ASP A 17 -5.05 -13.99 -13.67
N ASP A 18 -5.01 -14.68 -12.53
CA ASP A 18 -4.53 -16.07 -12.44
C ASP A 18 -5.63 -17.09 -12.15
N HIS A 19 -6.90 -16.68 -12.13
CA HIS A 19 -8.04 -17.54 -11.85
C HIS A 19 -9.18 -17.16 -12.78
N ALA A 20 -9.54 -18.07 -13.69
CA ALA A 20 -10.47 -17.74 -14.79
C ALA A 20 -11.76 -17.08 -14.33
N GLU A 21 -12.48 -17.69 -13.38
CA GLU A 21 -13.78 -17.17 -12.94
C GLU A 21 -13.64 -15.96 -12.02
N LEU A 22 -12.77 -16.05 -11.01
CA LEU A 22 -12.62 -14.99 -10.00
C LEU A 22 -11.96 -13.76 -10.60
N SER A 23 -10.98 -13.94 -11.47
CA SER A 23 -10.31 -12.81 -12.12
C SER A 23 -11.25 -12.11 -13.08
N GLN A 24 -12.10 -12.85 -13.78
CA GLN A 24 -13.12 -12.28 -14.66
C GLN A 24 -14.16 -11.49 -13.87
N ALA A 25 -14.62 -12.03 -12.74
CA ALA A 25 -15.58 -11.35 -11.88
C ALA A 25 -14.97 -10.07 -11.30
N ALA A 26 -13.71 -10.12 -10.87
CA ALA A 26 -13.00 -8.96 -10.37
C ALA A 26 -12.85 -7.90 -11.47
N ALA A 27 -12.46 -8.31 -12.68
CA ALA A 27 -12.35 -7.39 -13.82
C ALA A 27 -13.67 -6.69 -14.12
N GLY A 28 -14.77 -7.42 -14.04
CA GLY A 28 -16.11 -6.84 -14.23
C GLY A 28 -16.43 -5.77 -13.18
N LEU A 29 -16.07 -6.02 -11.92
CA LEU A 29 -16.30 -5.07 -10.85
C LEU A 29 -15.46 -3.80 -11.05
N PHE A 30 -14.18 -3.95 -11.39
CA PHE A 30 -13.31 -2.81 -11.65
C PHE A 30 -13.78 -2.02 -12.87
N GLN A 31 -14.32 -2.71 -13.88
CA GLN A 31 -14.89 -2.03 -15.04
C GLN A 31 -16.11 -1.20 -14.67
N GLN A 32 -16.99 -1.72 -13.81
CA GLN A 32 -18.14 -0.98 -13.31
C GLN A 32 -17.69 0.29 -12.57
N ALA A 33 -16.65 0.19 -11.77
CA ALA A 33 -16.09 1.35 -11.07
C ALA A 33 -15.53 2.38 -12.06
N ALA A 34 -14.80 1.91 -13.08
CA ALA A 34 -14.26 2.79 -14.11
C ALA A 34 -15.36 3.49 -14.89
N ASP A 35 -16.49 2.83 -15.08
CA ASP A 35 -17.65 3.39 -15.79
C ASP A 35 -18.53 4.29 -14.93
N GLY A 36 -18.12 4.51 -13.66
CA GLY A 36 -18.86 5.38 -12.75
C GLY A 36 -20.10 4.76 -12.13
N LYS A 37 -20.24 3.43 -12.19
CA LYS A 37 -21.43 2.73 -11.69
C LYS A 37 -21.30 2.38 -10.21
N CYS A 38 -20.11 2.33 -9.66
CA CYS A 38 -19.86 2.08 -8.25
C CYS A 38 -18.53 2.67 -7.84
N ILE A 39 -18.27 2.68 -6.53
CA ILE A 39 -16.99 3.10 -5.98
C ILE A 39 -16.43 1.95 -5.15
N LEU A 40 -15.16 1.65 -5.35
CA LEU A 40 -14.44 0.63 -4.60
C LEU A 40 -13.53 1.33 -3.60
N ILE A 41 -13.71 1.03 -2.32
CA ILE A 41 -12.92 1.63 -1.24
C ILE A 41 -11.77 0.68 -0.93
N LEU A 42 -10.55 1.15 -1.20
CA LEU A 42 -9.32 0.42 -0.93
C LEU A 42 -8.67 1.03 0.30
N THR A 43 -8.65 0.27 1.40
CA THR A 43 -8.09 0.74 2.66
C THR A 43 -6.57 0.59 2.68
N ASP A 44 -5.92 1.34 3.59
CA ASP A 44 -4.47 1.20 3.80
C ASP A 44 -4.09 -0.21 4.27
N LEU A 45 -4.93 -0.84 5.11
CA LEU A 45 -4.70 -2.23 5.51
C LEU A 45 -4.79 -3.18 4.30
N GLY A 46 -5.73 -2.92 3.39
CA GLY A 46 -5.84 -3.71 2.16
C GLY A 46 -4.59 -3.59 1.29
N VAL A 47 -4.05 -2.39 1.18
CA VAL A 47 -2.80 -2.18 0.43
C VAL A 47 -1.64 -2.90 1.11
N ALA A 48 -1.51 -2.77 2.44
CA ALA A 48 -0.44 -3.43 3.18
C ALA A 48 -0.47 -4.95 3.00
N GLU A 49 -1.66 -5.55 3.10
CA GLU A 49 -1.82 -6.99 2.88
C GLU A 49 -1.45 -7.37 1.45
N ALA A 50 -1.88 -6.59 0.46
CA ALA A 50 -1.53 -6.85 -0.94
C ALA A 50 -0.02 -6.79 -1.16
N VAL A 51 0.67 -5.80 -0.60
CA VAL A 51 2.13 -5.72 -0.68
C VAL A 51 2.77 -6.98 -0.12
N TRP A 52 2.33 -7.40 1.06
CA TRP A 52 2.90 -8.58 1.71
C TRP A 52 2.68 -9.84 0.88
N VAL A 53 1.45 -10.07 0.39
CA VAL A 53 1.12 -11.27 -0.39
C VAL A 53 1.89 -11.29 -1.70
N LEU A 54 1.91 -10.16 -2.41
CA LEU A 54 2.57 -10.08 -3.72
C LEU A 54 4.08 -10.26 -3.62
N THR A 55 4.72 -9.73 -2.59
CA THR A 55 6.17 -9.86 -2.41
C THR A 55 6.58 -11.17 -1.74
N SER A 56 5.85 -11.61 -0.71
CA SER A 56 6.25 -12.75 0.12
C SER A 56 5.74 -14.08 -0.42
N TYR A 57 4.52 -14.14 -0.93
CA TYR A 57 3.94 -15.37 -1.46
C TYR A 57 4.23 -15.53 -2.95
N TYR A 58 3.93 -14.50 -3.75
CA TYR A 58 4.12 -14.56 -5.21
C TYR A 58 5.55 -14.22 -5.64
N LYS A 59 6.38 -13.73 -4.71
CA LYS A 59 7.80 -13.43 -4.96
C LYS A 59 8.01 -12.38 -6.07
N LEU A 60 7.07 -11.46 -6.22
CA LEU A 60 7.23 -10.36 -7.18
C LEU A 60 8.20 -9.32 -6.64
N GLU A 61 8.87 -8.61 -7.54
CA GLU A 61 9.82 -7.58 -7.16
C GLU A 61 9.12 -6.38 -6.53
N ARG A 62 9.78 -5.78 -5.54
CA ARG A 62 9.26 -4.61 -4.80
C ARG A 62 8.87 -3.49 -5.73
N GLN A 63 9.68 -3.20 -6.72
CA GLN A 63 9.42 -2.13 -7.69
C GLN A 63 8.14 -2.41 -8.47
N THR A 64 7.98 -3.63 -8.97
CA THR A 64 6.78 -4.03 -9.71
C THR A 64 5.53 -3.90 -8.86
N VAL A 65 5.59 -4.39 -7.61
CA VAL A 65 4.46 -4.33 -6.68
C VAL A 65 4.09 -2.88 -6.38
N ALA A 66 5.07 -2.05 -6.05
CA ALA A 66 4.83 -0.64 -5.73
C ALA A 66 4.19 0.11 -6.91
N GLU A 67 4.70 -0.09 -8.11
CA GLU A 67 4.17 0.57 -9.30
C GLU A 67 2.77 0.11 -9.64
N SER A 68 2.51 -1.19 -9.54
CA SER A 68 1.17 -1.75 -9.84
C SER A 68 0.12 -1.23 -8.87
N LEU A 69 0.43 -1.20 -7.58
CA LEU A 69 -0.51 -0.70 -6.57
C LEU A 69 -0.70 0.81 -6.66
N ALA A 70 0.36 1.56 -6.95
CA ALA A 70 0.24 3.01 -7.11
C ALA A 70 -0.68 3.36 -8.29
N LYS A 71 -0.57 2.62 -9.40
CA LYS A 71 -1.48 2.81 -10.54
C LYS A 71 -2.92 2.47 -10.19
N MET A 72 -3.12 1.42 -9.41
CA MET A 72 -4.44 0.98 -8.98
C MET A 72 -5.13 2.04 -8.12
N ILE A 73 -4.41 2.61 -7.17
CA ILE A 73 -4.96 3.57 -6.21
C ILE A 73 -5.54 4.81 -6.89
N VAL A 74 -4.96 5.24 -8.01
CA VAL A 74 -5.39 6.46 -8.71
C VAL A 74 -6.39 6.20 -9.84
N LYS A 75 -6.82 4.95 -10.04
CA LYS A 75 -7.80 4.63 -11.07
C LYS A 75 -9.18 5.23 -10.76
N ALA A 76 -9.93 5.55 -11.83
CA ALA A 76 -11.30 6.02 -11.70
C ALA A 76 -12.15 5.00 -10.95
N GLY A 77 -12.96 5.48 -10.01
CA GLY A 77 -13.84 4.63 -9.20
C GLY A 77 -13.17 3.99 -7.99
N ILE A 78 -11.88 4.20 -7.80
CA ILE A 78 -11.17 3.72 -6.61
C ILE A 78 -11.04 4.88 -5.62
N GLN A 79 -11.43 4.63 -4.37
CA GLN A 79 -11.26 5.55 -3.26
C GLN A 79 -10.31 4.95 -2.25
N CYS A 80 -9.22 5.66 -1.97
CA CYS A 80 -8.29 5.28 -0.90
C CYS A 80 -8.28 6.44 0.10
N PRO A 81 -8.90 6.29 1.30
CA PRO A 81 -9.04 7.41 2.24
C PRO A 81 -7.71 8.03 2.67
N THR A 82 -6.66 7.22 2.71
CA THR A 82 -5.31 7.68 3.08
C THR A 82 -4.38 7.69 1.87
N GLN A 83 -4.89 8.08 0.72
CA GLN A 83 -4.18 7.98 -0.55
C GLN A 83 -2.78 8.60 -0.52
N GLU A 84 -2.64 9.80 0.02
CA GLU A 84 -1.34 10.47 0.04
C GLU A 84 -0.29 9.69 0.82
N SER A 85 -0.65 9.20 2.02
CA SER A 85 0.25 8.41 2.84
C SER A 85 0.59 7.07 2.20
N VAL A 86 -0.39 6.43 1.58
CA VAL A 86 -0.19 5.14 0.92
C VAL A 86 0.72 5.29 -0.30
N LEU A 87 0.49 6.31 -1.13
CA LEU A 87 1.35 6.56 -2.29
C LEU A 87 2.78 6.90 -1.88
N ASP A 88 2.95 7.72 -0.84
CA ASP A 88 4.28 8.02 -0.31
C ASP A 88 4.95 6.76 0.24
N ALA A 89 4.21 5.93 0.98
CA ALA A 89 4.73 4.66 1.50
C ALA A 89 5.19 3.73 0.36
N LEU A 90 4.42 3.66 -0.73
CA LEU A 90 4.80 2.84 -1.88
C LEU A 90 6.07 3.39 -2.56
N THR A 91 6.22 4.70 -2.64
CA THR A 91 7.43 5.33 -3.15
C THR A 91 8.64 4.96 -2.29
N ARG A 92 8.52 5.04 -0.96
CA ARG A 92 9.58 4.66 -0.04
C ARG A 92 9.89 3.16 -0.10
N PHE A 93 8.86 2.35 -0.25
CA PHE A 93 9.00 0.90 -0.39
C PHE A 93 9.79 0.54 -1.66
N LYS A 94 9.50 1.20 -2.76
CA LYS A 94 10.20 1.02 -4.03
C LYS A 94 11.68 1.42 -3.93
N ALA A 95 11.98 2.48 -3.19
CA ALA A 95 13.30 3.09 -3.13
C ALA A 95 14.19 2.53 -2.01
N SER A 96 13.67 1.65 -1.16
CA SER A 96 14.40 1.14 0.01
C SER A 96 14.20 -0.37 0.13
N ASN A 97 14.80 -0.96 1.16
CA ASN A 97 14.53 -2.36 1.53
C ASN A 97 13.76 -2.46 2.86
N CYS A 98 13.17 -1.36 3.30
CA CYS A 98 12.32 -1.35 4.50
C CYS A 98 11.00 -2.05 4.20
N ASP A 99 10.38 -2.67 5.22
CA ASP A 99 9.07 -3.26 5.01
C ASP A 99 7.99 -2.16 4.83
N PHE A 100 6.84 -2.57 4.33
CA PHE A 100 5.81 -1.59 3.99
C PHE A 100 5.29 -0.83 5.22
N PHE A 101 5.17 -1.52 6.37
CA PHE A 101 4.69 -0.87 7.59
C PHE A 101 5.62 0.28 7.99
N ASP A 102 6.94 0.05 7.97
CA ASP A 102 7.92 1.10 8.29
C ASP A 102 7.85 2.25 7.28
N CYS A 103 7.66 1.93 6.00
CA CYS A 103 7.48 2.95 4.97
C CYS A 103 6.20 3.78 5.21
N TYR A 104 5.14 3.13 5.67
CA TYR A 104 3.89 3.81 5.99
C TYR A 104 4.04 4.72 7.22
N LEU A 105 4.71 4.24 8.27
CA LEU A 105 5.03 5.07 9.44
C LEU A 105 5.86 6.29 9.03
N ALA A 106 6.85 6.08 8.17
CA ALA A 106 7.70 7.16 7.67
C ALA A 106 6.87 8.20 6.88
N ALA A 107 5.95 7.74 6.05
CA ALA A 107 5.08 8.63 5.29
C ALA A 107 4.19 9.48 6.21
N GLN A 108 3.62 8.85 7.22
CA GLN A 108 2.78 9.57 8.20
C GLN A 108 3.60 10.54 9.05
N ALA A 109 4.79 10.14 9.46
CA ALA A 109 5.67 11.00 10.24
C ALA A 109 6.10 12.24 9.44
N SER A 110 6.46 12.04 8.18
CA SER A 110 6.84 13.13 7.30
C SER A 110 5.68 14.12 7.09
N ALA A 111 4.48 13.61 6.86
CA ALA A 111 3.31 14.45 6.59
C ALA A 111 2.84 15.21 7.84
N SER A 112 2.97 14.63 9.03
CA SER A 112 2.43 15.19 10.27
C SER A 112 3.46 15.94 11.10
N GLY A 113 4.74 15.71 10.87
CA GLY A 113 5.81 16.22 11.73
C GLY A 113 5.93 15.48 13.06
N VAL A 114 5.21 14.38 13.24
CA VAL A 114 5.25 13.57 14.46
C VAL A 114 6.39 12.57 14.36
N ALA A 115 7.21 12.48 15.41
CA ALA A 115 8.33 11.56 15.44
C ALA A 115 7.87 10.11 15.58
N VAL A 116 8.63 9.19 15.00
CA VAL A 116 8.38 7.75 15.13
C VAL A 116 9.14 7.21 16.33
N ALA A 117 8.44 6.47 17.19
CA ALA A 117 9.05 5.72 18.28
C ALA A 117 9.29 4.29 17.78
N SER A 118 10.55 3.96 17.54
CA SER A 118 10.93 2.66 17.00
C SER A 118 12.35 2.31 17.44
N PHE A 119 12.59 1.02 17.61
CA PHE A 119 13.95 0.50 17.81
C PHE A 119 14.59 0.07 16.49
N ASP A 120 13.84 0.10 15.39
CA ASP A 120 14.32 -0.31 14.08
C ASP A 120 15.20 0.78 13.48
N LYS A 121 16.46 0.45 13.23
CA LYS A 121 17.40 1.41 12.64
C LYS A 121 17.17 1.66 11.15
N ASP A 122 16.37 0.85 10.48
CA ASP A 122 16.06 1.08 9.06
C ASP A 122 15.33 2.40 8.83
N LEU A 123 14.58 2.88 9.81
CA LEU A 123 13.90 4.18 9.73
C LEU A 123 14.86 5.36 9.65
N LYS A 124 16.10 5.20 10.08
CA LYS A 124 17.13 6.24 9.97
C LYS A 124 17.49 6.57 8.52
N LYS A 125 17.15 5.69 7.58
CA LYS A 125 17.41 5.92 6.15
C LYS A 125 16.56 7.05 5.59
N PHE A 126 15.46 7.40 6.25
CA PHE A 126 14.57 8.47 5.81
C PHE A 126 14.93 9.77 6.49
N GLU A 127 15.57 10.67 5.75
CA GLU A 127 16.06 11.94 6.29
C GLU A 127 14.94 12.88 6.73
N ASP A 128 13.76 12.74 6.16
CA ASP A 128 12.58 13.56 6.46
C ASP A 128 11.75 13.03 7.63
N VAL A 129 12.26 12.03 8.35
CA VAL A 129 11.57 11.40 9.48
C VAL A 129 12.34 11.64 10.76
N SER A 130 11.66 12.22 11.74
CA SER A 130 12.21 12.38 13.09
C SER A 130 11.96 11.11 13.89
N LEU A 131 12.98 10.70 14.64
CA LEU A 131 12.89 9.51 15.48
C LEU A 131 12.95 9.88 16.95
N TRP A 132 12.17 9.15 17.75
CA TRP A 132 12.25 9.19 19.20
C TRP A 132 13.66 8.80 19.66
N ASP A 133 14.21 9.54 20.62
CA ASP A 133 15.50 9.22 21.19
C ASP A 133 15.32 8.14 22.28
N ALA A 134 15.94 6.99 22.05
CA ALA A 134 15.84 5.85 22.95
C ALA A 134 16.78 5.94 24.16
N GLY A 135 17.47 7.07 24.35
CA GLY A 135 18.31 7.28 25.53
C GLY A 135 19.54 6.39 25.61
N GLY A 136 20.14 6.07 24.47
CA GLY A 136 21.33 5.22 24.42
C GLY A 136 21.03 3.73 24.33
N VAL A 137 19.75 3.33 24.28
CA VAL A 137 19.36 1.94 24.02
C VAL A 137 19.73 1.62 22.57
N GLU A 138 20.35 0.46 22.36
CA GLU A 138 20.71 0.04 21.02
C GLU A 138 19.46 -0.29 20.21
N ARG A 139 19.39 0.29 18.99
CA ARG A 139 18.27 0.04 18.07
C ARG A 139 18.60 -1.16 17.19
N GLY A 140 17.83 -2.21 17.37
CA GLY A 140 18.04 -3.53 16.75
C GLY A 140 17.68 -3.68 15.28
#